data_535fe515dbe52b26f07cd41ee0e35f8d
#
_entry.id   535fe515dbe52b26f07cd41ee0e35f8d
#
_cell.length_a   1.000
_cell.length_b   1.000
_cell.length_c   1.000
_cell.angle_alpha   90.00
_cell.angle_beta   90.00
_cell.angle_gamma   90.00
#
_symmetry.space_group_name_H-M   'P 1'
#
loop_
_entity.id
_entity.type
_entity.pdbx_description
1 polymer ?
#
loop_
_entity_poly.entity_id
_entity_poly.type
_entity_poly.pdbx_seq_one_letter_code
_entity_poly.pdbx_strand_id
1 'polypeptide(L)'
;MKLAKKSLGQNFLIDKNIINKILKLSEIKNNHIVEIGPGKGALTDEILKKKPKSLTIIEKDLELSNILKEKYFSNNIIKVYNDDILKFNLEKIVKNKSTIFGNLPYNISSQILVQIIKFKKWPPKFCNLIFMFQKELGEKIIGSYH
;
A
#
# COMPACT_ATOMS: atom_id res chain seq x y z
N MET A 1 -4.36 -13.90 -19.04
CA MET A 1 -4.12 -13.64 -17.60
C MET A 1 -2.63 -13.42 -17.40
N LYS A 2 -2.24 -12.23 -16.94
CA LYS A 2 -0.83 -11.91 -16.75
C LYS A 2 -0.32 -12.54 -15.45
N LEU A 3 0.70 -13.38 -15.54
CA LEU A 3 1.34 -13.99 -14.36
C LEU A 3 2.09 -12.92 -13.56
N ALA A 4 2.05 -13.04 -12.23
CA ALA A 4 2.84 -12.18 -11.35
C ALA A 4 4.34 -12.32 -11.66
N LYS A 5 5.06 -11.18 -11.70
CA LYS A 5 6.49 -11.18 -11.96
C LYS A 5 7.25 -11.57 -10.68
N LYS A 6 7.84 -12.76 -10.65
CA LYS A 6 8.60 -13.26 -9.48
C LYS A 6 9.73 -12.30 -9.05
N SER A 7 10.39 -11.65 -10.01
CA SER A 7 11.47 -10.67 -9.74
C SER A 7 11.00 -9.43 -8.97
N LEU A 8 9.71 -9.12 -9.00
CA LEU A 8 9.11 -8.02 -8.25
C LEU A 8 8.40 -8.48 -6.97
N GLY A 9 8.41 -9.78 -6.67
CA GLY A 9 7.73 -10.36 -5.51
C GLY A 9 6.21 -10.14 -5.53
N GLN A 10 5.61 -10.08 -6.73
CA GLN A 10 4.19 -9.75 -6.90
C GLN A 10 3.28 -10.87 -6.41
N ASN A 11 2.50 -10.60 -5.38
CA ASN A 11 1.37 -11.41 -4.93
C ASN A 11 0.10 -10.56 -5.04
N PHE A 12 -0.75 -10.86 -6.03
CA PHE A 12 -1.98 -10.09 -6.21
C PHE A 12 -3.01 -10.47 -5.14
N LEU A 13 -3.43 -9.48 -4.37
CA LEU A 13 -4.53 -9.61 -3.44
C LEU A 13 -5.85 -9.62 -4.21
N ILE A 14 -6.56 -10.74 -4.17
CA ILE A 14 -7.84 -10.94 -4.88
C ILE A 14 -8.96 -11.45 -3.99
N ASP A 15 -8.66 -11.95 -2.79
CA ASP A 15 -9.66 -12.48 -1.86
C ASP A 15 -10.44 -11.33 -1.19
N LYS A 16 -11.72 -11.22 -1.54
CA LYS A 16 -12.62 -10.18 -1.00
C LYS A 16 -12.82 -10.27 0.52
N ASN A 17 -12.77 -11.47 1.09
CA ASN A 17 -12.93 -11.63 2.53
C ASN A 17 -11.72 -11.08 3.28
N ILE A 18 -10.52 -11.29 2.75
CA ILE A 18 -9.27 -10.74 3.29
C ILE A 18 -9.28 -9.22 3.12
N ILE A 19 -9.63 -8.71 1.93
CA ILE A 19 -9.75 -7.28 1.68
C ILE A 19 -10.71 -6.62 2.68
N ASN A 20 -11.88 -7.20 2.90
CA ASN A 20 -12.85 -6.66 3.84
C ASN A 20 -12.34 -6.66 5.30
N LYS A 21 -11.59 -7.69 5.71
CA LYS A 21 -10.94 -7.71 7.03
C LYS A 21 -9.90 -6.60 7.17
N ILE A 22 -9.07 -6.39 6.16
CA ILE A 22 -8.05 -5.34 6.13
C ILE A 22 -8.69 -3.96 6.25
N LEU A 23 -9.76 -3.70 5.49
CA LEU A 23 -10.43 -2.40 5.48
C LEU A 23 -11.14 -2.05 6.80
N LYS A 24 -11.44 -3.04 7.63
CA LYS A 24 -12.00 -2.83 8.97
C LYS A 24 -10.96 -2.37 10.01
N LEU A 25 -9.67 -2.48 9.70
CA LEU A 25 -8.60 -2.12 10.63
C LEU A 25 -8.39 -0.62 10.77
N SER A 26 -8.96 0.20 9.88
CA SER A 26 -8.82 1.65 9.91
C SER A 26 -10.05 2.34 9.34
N GLU A 27 -10.29 3.55 9.81
CA GLU A 27 -11.31 4.43 9.23
C GLU A 27 -10.79 5.01 7.91
N ILE A 28 -11.52 4.75 6.81
CA ILE A 28 -11.14 5.19 5.46
C ILE A 28 -11.92 6.44 5.04
N LYS A 29 -13.19 6.52 5.43
CA LYS A 29 -14.08 7.61 5.03
C LYS A 29 -13.49 8.96 5.43
N ASN A 30 -13.43 9.89 4.48
CA ASN A 30 -12.91 11.25 4.68
C ASN A 30 -11.43 11.34 5.12
N ASN A 31 -10.68 10.23 5.11
CA ASN A 31 -9.27 10.19 5.45
C ASN A 31 -8.38 10.10 4.20
N HIS A 32 -7.12 10.51 4.36
CA HIS A 32 -6.10 10.35 3.33
C HIS A 32 -5.53 8.94 3.36
N ILE A 33 -5.50 8.30 2.21
CA ILE A 33 -5.01 6.91 2.08
C ILE A 33 -3.79 6.89 1.17
N VAL A 34 -2.81 6.10 1.55
CA VAL A 34 -1.66 5.74 0.70
C VAL A 34 -1.66 4.23 0.52
N GLU A 35 -1.58 3.77 -0.71
CA GLU A 35 -1.50 2.35 -1.05
C GLU A 35 -0.18 2.06 -1.75
N ILE A 36 0.59 1.13 -1.20
CA ILE A 36 1.87 0.69 -1.75
C ILE A 36 1.69 -0.69 -2.37
N GLY A 37 2.05 -0.84 -3.64
CA GLY A 37 1.95 -2.10 -4.37
C GLY A 37 0.52 -2.59 -4.59
N PRO A 38 -0.36 -1.78 -5.20
CA PRO A 38 -1.77 -2.11 -5.41
C PRO A 38 -1.99 -3.31 -6.35
N GLY A 39 -0.98 -3.67 -7.14
CA GLY A 39 -1.10 -4.68 -8.18
C GLY A 39 -2.16 -4.31 -9.21
N LYS A 40 -3.19 -5.12 -9.35
CA LYS A 40 -4.31 -4.86 -10.27
C LYS A 40 -5.41 -3.94 -9.68
N GLY A 41 -5.24 -3.46 -8.45
CA GLY A 41 -6.16 -2.52 -7.82
C GLY A 41 -7.37 -3.13 -7.12
N ALA A 42 -7.32 -4.39 -6.71
CA ALA A 42 -8.44 -5.03 -6.01
C ALA A 42 -8.72 -4.36 -4.65
N LEU A 43 -7.67 -4.07 -3.87
CA LEU A 43 -7.81 -3.32 -2.63
C LEU A 43 -8.17 -1.85 -2.91
N THR A 44 -7.58 -1.26 -3.94
CA THR A 44 -7.88 0.10 -4.41
C THR A 44 -9.37 0.31 -4.66
N ASP A 45 -10.01 -0.61 -5.39
CA ASP A 45 -11.45 -0.52 -5.71
C ASP A 45 -12.31 -0.52 -4.44
N GLU A 46 -11.98 -1.35 -3.48
CA GLU A 46 -12.73 -1.43 -2.22
C GLU A 46 -12.45 -0.23 -1.29
N ILE A 47 -11.22 0.31 -1.29
CA ILE A 47 -10.91 1.58 -0.61
C ILE A 47 -11.79 2.71 -1.16
N LEU A 48 -11.91 2.83 -2.48
CA LEU A 48 -12.70 3.89 -3.12
C LEU A 48 -14.18 3.84 -2.75
N LYS A 49 -14.75 2.65 -2.60
CA LYS A 49 -16.15 2.48 -2.13
C LYS A 49 -16.38 3.06 -0.72
N LYS A 50 -15.32 3.15 0.09
CA LYS A 50 -15.38 3.75 1.44
C LYS A 50 -15.26 5.27 1.44
N LYS A 51 -15.20 5.92 0.28
CA LYS A 51 -15.16 7.38 0.11
C LYS A 51 -14.02 8.05 0.87
N PRO A 52 -12.75 7.73 0.58
CA PRO A 52 -11.60 8.42 1.15
C PRO A 52 -11.58 9.88 0.68
N LYS A 53 -10.89 10.74 1.44
CA LYS A 53 -10.65 12.13 1.05
C LYS A 53 -9.66 12.23 -0.11
N SER A 54 -8.64 11.39 -0.12
CA SER A 54 -7.69 11.22 -1.22
C SER A 54 -7.06 9.83 -1.16
N LEU A 55 -6.62 9.34 -2.32
CA LEU A 55 -5.89 8.09 -2.44
C LEU A 55 -4.62 8.30 -3.26
N THR A 56 -3.48 8.06 -2.66
CA THR A 56 -2.18 8.07 -3.34
C THR A 56 -1.70 6.64 -3.51
N ILE A 57 -1.36 6.28 -4.73
CA ILE A 57 -0.93 4.95 -5.12
C ILE A 57 0.53 5.00 -5.57
N ILE A 58 1.35 4.06 -5.10
CA ILE A 58 2.74 3.89 -5.50
C ILE A 58 2.92 2.50 -6.06
N GLU A 59 3.17 2.39 -7.36
CA GLU A 59 3.35 1.13 -8.09
C GLU A 59 4.66 1.15 -8.87
N LYS A 60 5.51 0.17 -8.63
CA LYS A 60 6.82 0.05 -9.28
C LYS A 60 6.72 -0.49 -10.70
N ASP A 61 5.80 -1.41 -10.97
CA ASP A 61 5.60 -1.98 -12.30
C ASP A 61 4.97 -0.94 -13.21
N LEU A 62 5.69 -0.54 -14.26
CA LEU A 62 5.24 0.48 -15.22
C LEU A 62 3.92 0.11 -15.89
N GLU A 63 3.76 -1.15 -16.23
CA GLU A 63 2.57 -1.63 -16.95
C GLU A 63 1.33 -1.59 -16.04
N LEU A 64 1.47 -2.09 -14.78
CA LEU A 64 0.41 -1.98 -13.78
C LEU A 64 0.09 -0.53 -13.45
N SER A 65 1.11 0.32 -13.30
CA SER A 65 0.92 1.75 -13.07
C SER A 65 0.13 2.42 -14.19
N ASN A 66 0.42 2.09 -15.46
CA ASN A 66 -0.32 2.64 -16.60
C ASN A 66 -1.77 2.15 -16.62
N ILE A 67 -2.01 0.88 -16.34
CA ILE A 67 -3.36 0.32 -16.23
C ILE A 67 -4.16 1.06 -15.13
N LEU A 68 -3.55 1.31 -13.98
CA LEU A 68 -4.20 2.02 -12.88
C LEU A 68 -4.48 3.48 -13.20
N LYS A 69 -3.54 4.17 -13.87
CA LYS A 69 -3.73 5.56 -14.34
C LYS A 69 -4.89 5.66 -15.32
N GLU A 70 -4.99 4.74 -16.25
CA GLU A 70 -6.10 4.67 -17.20
C GLU A 70 -7.42 4.35 -16.51
N LYS A 71 -7.43 3.31 -15.67
CA LYS A 71 -8.62 2.87 -14.91
C LYS A 71 -9.23 3.97 -14.06
N TYR A 72 -8.40 4.81 -13.44
CA TYR A 72 -8.85 5.86 -12.51
C TYR A 72 -8.70 7.27 -13.08
N PHE A 73 -8.53 7.42 -14.38
CA PHE A 73 -8.24 8.69 -15.05
C PHE A 73 -9.23 9.81 -14.68
N SER A 74 -10.52 9.50 -14.61
CA SER A 74 -11.58 10.47 -14.29
C SER A 74 -11.77 10.73 -12.79
N ASN A 75 -11.02 10.06 -11.92
CA ASN A 75 -11.19 10.18 -10.47
C ASN A 75 -10.14 11.14 -9.89
N ASN A 76 -10.55 12.37 -9.64
CA ASN A 76 -9.68 13.48 -9.19
C ASN A 76 -9.10 13.33 -7.78
N ILE A 77 -9.60 12.40 -6.96
CA ILE A 77 -9.04 12.14 -5.62
C ILE A 77 -7.87 11.16 -5.64
N ILE A 78 -7.60 10.51 -6.80
CA ILE A 78 -6.56 9.50 -6.95
C ILE A 78 -5.31 10.11 -7.59
N LYS A 79 -4.16 9.75 -7.04
CA LYS A 79 -2.86 10.05 -7.65
C LYS A 79 -2.02 8.79 -7.73
N VAL A 80 -1.61 8.41 -8.94
CA VAL A 80 -0.80 7.21 -9.19
C VAL A 80 0.63 7.63 -9.54
N TYR A 81 1.59 7.18 -8.73
CA TYR A 81 3.01 7.29 -8.98
C TYR A 81 3.56 5.97 -9.52
N ASN A 82 4.25 6.03 -10.65
CA ASN A 82 5.08 4.92 -11.09
C ASN A 82 6.48 5.12 -10.52
N ASP A 83 6.75 4.54 -9.36
CA ASP A 83 8.01 4.72 -8.67
C ASP A 83 8.33 3.52 -7.76
N ASP A 84 9.61 3.39 -7.43
CA ASP A 84 10.08 2.41 -6.46
C ASP A 84 9.95 2.98 -5.05
N ILE A 85 9.12 2.36 -4.21
CA ILE A 85 8.88 2.80 -2.84
C ILE A 85 10.19 2.95 -2.04
N LEU A 86 11.23 2.16 -2.32
CA LEU A 86 12.51 2.25 -1.63
C LEU A 86 13.29 3.53 -1.97
N LYS A 87 12.97 4.19 -3.09
CA LYS A 87 13.57 5.44 -3.55
C LYS A 87 12.62 6.62 -3.39
N PHE A 88 11.33 6.34 -3.20
CA PHE A 88 10.27 7.34 -3.12
C PHE A 88 10.27 8.05 -1.77
N ASN A 89 10.12 9.37 -1.79
CA ASN A 89 10.02 10.13 -0.54
C ASN A 89 8.60 10.08 0.03
N LEU A 90 8.28 8.98 0.69
CA LEU A 90 6.97 8.73 1.28
C LEU A 90 6.61 9.77 2.35
N GLU A 91 7.60 10.23 3.13
CA GLU A 91 7.39 11.22 4.20
C GLU A 91 6.82 12.55 3.66
N LYS A 92 7.17 12.95 2.44
CA LYS A 92 6.65 14.18 1.82
C LYS A 92 5.17 14.13 1.47
N ILE A 93 4.65 12.95 1.11
CA ILE A 93 3.27 12.80 0.65
C ILE A 93 2.28 12.43 1.76
N VAL A 94 2.79 11.88 2.86
CA VAL A 94 1.96 11.47 4.00
C VAL A 94 1.37 12.71 4.67
N LYS A 95 0.05 12.75 4.78
CA LYS A 95 -0.72 13.83 5.43
C LYS A 95 -1.11 13.43 6.84
N ASN A 96 -1.54 14.40 7.64
CA ASN A 96 -2.05 14.14 8.98
C ASN A 96 -3.23 13.15 8.92
N LYS A 97 -3.21 12.18 9.83
CA LYS A 97 -4.22 11.12 9.92
C LYS A 97 -4.31 10.21 8.68
N SER A 98 -3.23 10.11 7.89
CA SER A 98 -3.19 9.14 6.79
C SER A 98 -3.17 7.72 7.30
N THR A 99 -3.78 6.80 6.55
CA THR A 99 -3.56 5.36 6.68
C THR A 99 -2.76 4.88 5.49
N ILE A 100 -1.70 4.11 5.76
CA ILE A 100 -0.84 3.51 4.74
C ILE A 100 -1.17 2.02 4.66
N PHE A 101 -1.66 1.59 3.51
CA PHE A 101 -1.84 0.18 3.18
C PHE A 101 -0.68 -0.32 2.31
N GLY A 102 -0.24 -1.54 2.53
CA GLY A 102 0.76 -2.16 1.69
C GLY A 102 0.53 -3.66 1.53
N ASN A 103 0.37 -4.10 0.28
CA ASN A 103 0.55 -5.49 -0.09
C ASN A 103 1.99 -5.66 -0.55
N LEU A 104 2.89 -5.82 0.43
CA LEU A 104 4.32 -5.67 0.23
C LEU A 104 4.93 -6.90 -0.46
N PRO A 105 5.74 -6.71 -1.53
CA PRO A 105 6.54 -7.77 -2.10
C PRO A 105 7.45 -8.41 -1.03
N TYR A 106 7.52 -9.74 -1.03
CA TYR A 106 8.28 -10.50 -0.04
C TYR A 106 9.75 -10.03 0.09
N ASN A 107 10.41 -9.86 -1.04
CA ASN A 107 11.84 -9.54 -1.11
C ASN A 107 12.21 -8.12 -0.67
N ILE A 108 11.23 -7.22 -0.49
CA ILE A 108 11.48 -5.81 -0.11
C ILE A 108 10.68 -5.35 1.11
N SER A 109 9.77 -6.17 1.64
CA SER A 109 8.86 -5.77 2.73
C SER A 109 9.58 -5.26 3.99
N SER A 110 10.65 -5.93 4.40
CA SER A 110 11.47 -5.48 5.55
C SER A 110 12.17 -4.14 5.27
N GLN A 111 12.63 -3.91 4.04
CA GLN A 111 13.29 -2.66 3.65
C GLN A 111 12.31 -1.49 3.65
N ILE A 112 11.06 -1.71 3.20
CA ILE A 112 10.00 -0.71 3.24
C ILE A 112 9.69 -0.34 4.70
N LEU A 113 9.58 -1.32 5.59
CA LEU A 113 9.35 -1.07 7.01
C LEU A 113 10.48 -0.24 7.64
N VAL A 114 11.74 -0.60 7.38
CA VAL A 114 12.92 0.17 7.84
C VAL A 114 12.92 1.59 7.30
N GLN A 115 12.53 1.80 6.05
CA GLN A 115 12.43 3.14 5.46
C GLN A 115 11.41 4.01 6.21
N ILE A 116 10.26 3.45 6.58
CA ILE A 116 9.22 4.16 7.32
C ILE A 116 9.69 4.50 8.75
N ILE A 117 10.36 3.57 9.43
CA ILE A 117 10.92 3.79 10.77
C ILE A 117 11.96 4.93 10.76
N LYS A 118 12.66 5.12 9.65
CA LYS A 118 13.69 6.18 9.47
C LYS A 118 13.12 7.55 9.08
N PHE A 119 11.83 7.79 9.15
CA PHE A 119 11.27 9.12 8.89
C PHE A 119 11.93 10.16 9.80
N LYS A 120 12.25 11.34 9.24
CA LYS A 120 12.94 12.42 9.96
C LYS A 120 12.07 13.07 11.02
N LYS A 121 10.76 13.09 10.81
CA LYS A 121 9.79 13.69 11.74
C LYS A 121 9.07 12.60 12.53
N TRP A 122 9.23 12.63 13.85
CA TRP A 122 8.53 11.77 14.80
C TRP A 122 7.78 12.60 15.85
N PRO A 123 6.55 12.20 16.21
CA PRO A 123 5.79 11.09 15.63
C PRO A 123 5.45 11.34 14.14
N PRO A 124 5.31 10.27 13.33
CA PRO A 124 4.95 10.42 11.92
C PRO A 124 3.53 10.94 11.76
N LYS A 125 3.25 11.55 10.62
CA LYS A 125 1.92 12.13 10.35
C LYS A 125 0.81 11.09 10.15
N PHE A 126 1.15 9.86 9.77
CA PHE A 126 0.15 8.80 9.61
C PHE A 126 -0.32 8.26 10.97
N CYS A 127 -1.58 7.82 11.04
CA CYS A 127 -2.15 7.16 12.22
C CYS A 127 -1.98 5.66 12.18
N ASN A 128 -2.13 5.06 11.00
CA ASN A 128 -2.16 3.62 10.83
C ASN A 128 -1.24 3.18 9.70
N LEU A 129 -0.53 2.09 9.97
CA LEU A 129 0.29 1.37 9.00
C LEU A 129 -0.21 -0.06 8.95
N ILE A 130 -0.82 -0.44 7.84
CA ILE A 130 -1.48 -1.73 7.66
C ILE A 130 -0.78 -2.46 6.52
N PHE A 131 0.15 -3.33 6.89
CA PHE A 131 0.94 -4.09 5.94
C PHE A 131 0.60 -5.57 6.00
N MET A 132 0.52 -6.17 4.83
CA MET A 132 0.43 -7.61 4.69
C MET A 132 1.83 -8.17 4.46
N PHE A 133 2.25 -9.04 5.35
CA PHE A 133 3.50 -9.77 5.23
C PHE A 133 3.23 -11.25 4.99
N GLN A 134 4.20 -11.94 4.43
CA GLN A 134 4.21 -13.40 4.51
C GLN A 134 4.35 -13.82 5.98
N LYS A 135 3.74 -14.97 6.32
CA LYS A 135 3.64 -15.43 7.70
C LYS A 135 5.00 -15.49 8.41
N GLU A 136 6.01 -16.05 7.75
CA GLU A 136 7.37 -16.20 8.32
C GLU A 136 8.02 -14.86 8.67
N LEU A 137 7.81 -13.83 7.85
CA LEU A 137 8.32 -12.50 8.12
C LEU A 137 7.53 -11.83 9.26
N GLY A 138 6.21 -11.99 9.27
CA GLY A 138 5.34 -11.48 10.34
C GLY A 138 5.75 -12.03 11.70
N GLU A 139 5.99 -13.32 11.81
CA GLU A 139 6.45 -14.00 13.04
C GLU A 139 7.79 -13.46 13.52
N LYS A 140 8.74 -13.18 12.63
CA LYS A 140 10.02 -12.53 12.99
C LYS A 140 9.85 -11.12 13.52
N ILE A 141 8.94 -10.33 12.94
CA ILE A 141 8.70 -8.94 13.35
C ILE A 141 8.11 -8.87 14.76
N ILE A 142 7.17 -9.75 15.07
CA ILE A 142 6.51 -9.76 16.41
C ILE A 142 7.33 -10.49 17.47
N GLY A 143 8.50 -11.06 17.11
CA GLY A 143 9.40 -11.70 18.08
C GLY A 143 8.89 -13.02 18.62
N SER A 144 7.97 -13.70 17.97
CA SER A 144 7.54 -15.04 18.35
C SER A 144 8.63 -16.06 17.96
N TYR A 145 9.66 -16.15 18.80
CA TYR A 145 10.61 -17.26 18.76
C TYR A 145 9.99 -18.45 19.51
N HIS A 146 9.72 -19.49 18.78
CA HIS A 146 9.55 -20.82 19.35
C HIS A 146 10.88 -21.57 19.36
#